data_037fa813a178e1113e28682623988a71
#
_entry.id   037fa813a178e1113e28682623988a71
#
_cell.length_a   1.000
_cell.length_b   1.000
_cell.length_c   1.000
_cell.angle_alpha   90.00
_cell.angle_beta   90.00
_cell.angle_gamma   90.00
#
_symmetry.space_group_name_H-M   'P 1'
#
loop_
_entity.id
_entity.type
_entity.pdbx_description
1 polymer ?
#
loop_
_entity_poly.entity_id
_entity_poly.type
_entity_poly.pdbx_seq_one_letter_code
_entity_poly.pdbx_strand_id
1 'polypeptide(L)'
;MKNIRKIAAMIMAVAMLVIAGACAAQPGETETPAAEAPATEAPASEAPASEAPAAASDFDTNELITVVSREEGSGTRSAFIELFGVEQEDASGNKVDMTTVEANISNSTSVVMTTVGGNEYAIGYISLGSLNDTVKAVQIEGVDATVENIKNGSYAVSRPFNIATKEGLSEVAADFVAYIMSAEGQAIVAENGYITVADDAAAYAGSAPAGNVVVAGSSSVTPVMEKLAEGYQAVNPNATIEVQQSDSSTGMNMAMEGTCDIGMASRALKDSELEGGLTPTVIAMDGIAVIVNNASPVSNLSVEQVRSIFTGEVTEWSEILG
;
A
#
# COMPACT_ATOMS: atom_id res chain seq x y z
N MET A 1 32.10 39.07 32.42
CA MET A 1 31.72 40.30 31.72
C MET A 1 30.52 39.96 30.86
N LYS A 2 29.32 40.23 31.39
CA LYS A 2 28.35 41.25 30.97
C LYS A 2 28.15 41.21 29.42
N ASN A 3 26.99 40.87 28.87
CA ASN A 3 25.77 41.65 28.94
C ASN A 3 24.51 40.82 28.55
N ILE A 4 23.53 40.97 29.38
CA ILE A 4 22.09 40.79 29.26
C ILE A 4 21.53 41.80 28.25
N ARG A 5 20.58 41.40 27.38
CA ARG A 5 19.46 42.26 27.00
C ARG A 5 18.21 41.44 26.57
N LYS A 6 17.18 41.64 27.39
CA LYS A 6 15.78 41.27 27.19
C LYS A 6 15.11 42.20 26.21
N ILE A 7 14.11 41.72 25.42
CA ILE A 7 12.95 42.48 24.92
C ILE A 7 11.91 41.40 24.62
N ALA A 8 10.87 41.18 25.38
CA ALA A 8 9.61 41.93 25.54
C ALA A 8 8.50 41.43 24.59
N ALA A 9 7.48 40.89 25.24
CA ALA A 9 6.20 40.40 24.71
C ALA A 9 5.38 41.50 24.01
N MET A 10 4.59 41.12 23.01
CA MET A 10 3.48 41.94 22.55
C MET A 10 2.25 41.07 22.35
N ILE A 11 1.33 41.23 23.30
CA ILE A 11 -0.04 40.73 23.29
C ILE A 11 -0.86 41.70 22.43
N MET A 12 -1.64 41.22 21.48
CA MET A 12 -2.76 41.98 20.93
C MET A 12 -4.02 41.10 20.85
N ALA A 13 -4.89 41.38 21.81
CA ALA A 13 -6.30 40.98 21.80
C ALA A 13 -7.10 41.98 20.96
N VAL A 14 -7.97 41.53 20.09
CA VAL A 14 -9.05 42.35 19.52
C VAL A 14 -10.36 41.59 19.62
N ALA A 15 -11.30 42.32 20.14
CA ALA A 15 -12.60 41.98 20.68
C ALA A 15 -13.68 41.58 19.66
N MET A 16 -14.70 40.92 20.22
CA MET A 16 -16.01 40.57 19.72
C MET A 16 -16.80 41.76 19.13
N LEU A 17 -17.60 41.46 18.12
CA LEU A 17 -18.87 42.21 17.92
C LEU A 17 -20.00 41.20 17.65
N VAL A 18 -20.93 41.16 18.61
CA VAL A 18 -22.22 40.51 18.59
C VAL A 18 -23.20 41.49 17.96
N ILE A 19 -24.00 41.09 16.98
CA ILE A 19 -25.24 41.77 16.64
C ILE A 19 -26.36 40.73 16.62
N ALA A 20 -27.23 40.87 17.62
CA ALA A 20 -28.53 40.23 17.71
C ALA A 20 -29.59 41.06 16.97
N GLY A 21 -30.47 40.38 16.27
CA GLY A 21 -31.70 40.99 15.72
C GLY A 21 -32.82 39.97 15.72
N ALA A 22 -33.72 40.12 16.68
CA ALA A 22 -34.95 39.36 16.84
C ALA A 22 -36.10 40.12 16.21
N CYS A 23 -37.14 39.36 15.73
CA CYS A 23 -38.59 39.60 15.83
C CYS A 23 -39.31 38.65 14.88
N ALA A 24 -40.03 37.67 15.34
CA ALA A 24 -41.38 37.61 15.92
C ALA A 24 -42.49 37.68 14.85
N ALA A 25 -43.28 36.66 14.67
CA ALA A 25 -44.62 36.33 15.12
C ALA A 25 -45.44 35.52 14.07
N GLN A 26 -46.09 34.51 14.57
CA GLN A 26 -47.21 33.69 14.04
C GLN A 26 -48.53 34.49 13.99
N PRO A 27 -49.75 33.92 13.66
CA PRO A 27 -50.20 32.59 13.19
C PRO A 27 -51.38 32.63 12.17
N GLY A 28 -51.93 31.44 11.84
CA GLY A 28 -53.29 31.28 11.31
C GLY A 28 -53.39 30.18 10.24
N GLU A 29 -53.79 29.05 10.60
CA GLU A 29 -55.06 28.30 10.68
C GLU A 29 -55.61 27.74 9.37
N THR A 30 -55.76 26.39 9.43
CA THR A 30 -56.88 25.51 9.01
C THR A 30 -57.25 25.44 7.52
N GLU A 31 -57.29 24.27 6.91
CA GLU A 31 -58.26 23.18 6.99
C GLU A 31 -57.93 22.01 6.04
N THR A 32 -58.17 20.82 6.52
CA THR A 32 -58.39 19.56 5.78
C THR A 32 -59.91 19.48 5.49
N PRO A 33 -60.51 18.59 4.63
CA PRO A 33 -60.05 17.25 4.19
C PRO A 33 -60.55 16.81 2.77
N ALA A 34 -60.22 15.58 2.47
CA ALA A 34 -61.01 14.56 1.74
C ALA A 34 -60.65 14.22 0.28
N ALA A 35 -60.37 13.04 0.06
CA ALA A 35 -61.06 11.87 -0.50
C ALA A 35 -60.28 11.15 -1.59
N GLU A 36 -59.97 9.94 -1.25
CA GLU A 36 -59.92 8.69 -1.99
C GLU A 36 -60.34 8.63 -3.47
N ALA A 37 -59.49 7.96 -4.29
CA ALA A 37 -59.79 6.63 -4.80
C ALA A 37 -58.84 6.23 -5.94
N PRO A 38 -58.80 4.97 -6.40
CA PRO A 38 -57.59 4.17 -6.54
C PRO A 38 -57.05 4.19 -7.99
N ALA A 39 -55.74 4.18 -8.12
CA ALA A 39 -55.06 4.02 -9.41
C ALA A 39 -54.59 2.57 -9.61
N THR A 40 -55.06 2.04 -10.68
CA THR A 40 -54.82 0.77 -11.32
C THR A 40 -53.33 0.62 -11.64
N GLU A 41 -52.73 -0.51 -11.22
CA GLU A 41 -51.43 -0.97 -11.63
C GLU A 41 -51.44 -1.30 -13.13
N ALA A 42 -50.45 -0.76 -13.85
CA ALA A 42 -50.05 -1.26 -15.15
C ALA A 42 -48.59 -1.78 -15.04
N PRO A 43 -48.26 -2.92 -15.62
CA PRO A 43 -46.95 -3.53 -15.49
C PRO A 43 -45.90 -2.71 -16.25
N ALA A 44 -44.82 -2.33 -15.56
CA ALA A 44 -43.65 -1.73 -16.14
C ALA A 44 -42.92 -2.80 -16.97
N SER A 45 -42.88 -2.62 -18.26
CA SER A 45 -42.02 -3.32 -19.20
C SER A 45 -40.59 -2.92 -18.92
N GLU A 46 -39.78 -3.83 -18.42
CA GLU A 46 -38.32 -3.68 -18.40
C GLU A 46 -37.81 -3.62 -19.82
N ALA A 47 -37.38 -2.43 -20.24
CA ALA A 47 -36.53 -2.29 -21.42
C ALA A 47 -35.12 -2.75 -21.05
N PRO A 48 -34.44 -3.53 -21.92
CA PRO A 48 -33.07 -3.90 -21.68
C PRO A 48 -32.22 -2.63 -21.64
N ALA A 49 -31.41 -2.50 -20.56
CA ALA A 49 -30.39 -1.48 -20.48
C ALA A 49 -29.46 -1.61 -21.69
N SER A 50 -29.55 -0.64 -22.59
CA SER A 50 -28.57 -0.47 -23.65
C SER A 50 -27.25 -0.15 -22.98
N GLU A 51 -26.30 -1.07 -23.03
CA GLU A 51 -24.91 -0.75 -22.77
C GLU A 51 -24.54 0.41 -23.69
N ALA A 52 -24.22 1.55 -23.08
CA ALA A 52 -23.62 2.65 -23.81
C ALA A 52 -22.33 2.13 -24.44
N PRO A 53 -22.05 2.39 -25.72
CA PRO A 53 -20.78 2.02 -26.31
C PRO A 53 -19.68 2.68 -25.49
N ALA A 54 -18.73 1.87 -25.02
CA ALA A 54 -17.50 2.39 -24.40
C ALA A 54 -16.95 3.45 -25.35
N ALA A 55 -16.74 4.66 -24.87
CA ALA A 55 -16.07 5.69 -25.63
C ALA A 55 -14.76 5.08 -26.12
N ALA A 56 -14.52 5.11 -27.44
CA ALA A 56 -13.24 4.71 -27.99
C ALA A 56 -12.19 5.55 -27.27
N SER A 57 -11.30 4.92 -26.50
CA SER A 57 -10.21 5.61 -25.85
C SER A 57 -9.30 6.19 -26.94
N ASP A 58 -8.88 7.45 -26.81
CA ASP A 58 -7.86 8.06 -27.69
C ASP A 58 -6.47 7.44 -27.44
N PHE A 59 -6.41 6.30 -26.77
CA PHE A 59 -5.17 5.58 -26.44
C PHE A 59 -4.51 5.04 -27.72
N ASP A 60 -3.34 5.57 -28.05
CA ASP A 60 -2.57 5.11 -29.23
C ASP A 60 -1.78 3.85 -28.86
N THR A 61 -2.18 2.72 -29.43
CA THR A 61 -1.52 1.44 -29.19
C THR A 61 -0.10 1.36 -29.77
N ASN A 62 0.29 2.25 -30.70
CA ASN A 62 1.64 2.28 -31.26
C ASN A 62 2.63 3.07 -30.38
N GLU A 63 2.17 3.64 -29.29
CA GLU A 63 3.06 4.30 -28.33
C GLU A 63 3.87 3.28 -27.52
N LEU A 64 5.09 3.69 -27.16
CA LEU A 64 6.00 2.85 -26.40
C LEU A 64 5.49 2.65 -24.98
N ILE A 65 5.65 1.42 -24.49
CA ILE A 65 5.36 1.07 -23.11
C ILE A 65 6.41 1.72 -22.19
N THR A 66 5.96 2.56 -21.28
CA THR A 66 6.83 3.10 -20.22
C THR A 66 6.87 2.14 -19.05
N VAL A 67 7.91 1.33 -18.98
CA VAL A 67 8.13 0.40 -17.86
C VAL A 67 8.59 1.17 -16.62
N VAL A 68 7.90 0.99 -15.50
CA VAL A 68 8.27 1.57 -14.20
C VAL A 68 8.63 0.44 -13.24
N SER A 69 9.89 0.36 -12.87
CA SER A 69 10.40 -0.65 -11.93
C SER A 69 10.89 0.00 -10.64
N ARG A 70 11.25 -0.83 -9.68
CA ARG A 70 11.78 -0.42 -8.39
C ARG A 70 13.31 -0.51 -8.38
N GLU A 71 13.91 0.13 -7.41
CA GLU A 71 15.34 0.09 -7.10
C GLU A 71 15.83 -1.32 -6.76
N GLU A 72 17.12 -1.58 -6.90
CA GLU A 72 17.73 -2.90 -6.71
C GLU A 72 17.53 -3.47 -5.28
N GLY A 73 17.56 -2.64 -4.25
CA GLY A 73 17.33 -3.06 -2.85
C GLY A 73 15.88 -3.39 -2.52
N SER A 74 14.93 -3.11 -3.43
CA SER A 74 13.50 -3.30 -3.20
C SER A 74 13.11 -4.77 -3.08
N GLY A 75 12.47 -5.12 -1.96
CA GLY A 75 11.88 -6.45 -1.78
C GLY A 75 10.71 -6.69 -2.73
N THR A 76 9.97 -5.64 -3.14
CA THR A 76 8.91 -5.76 -4.14
C THR A 76 9.48 -6.12 -5.50
N ARG A 77 10.60 -5.50 -5.92
CA ARG A 77 11.29 -5.87 -7.15
C ARG A 77 11.75 -7.32 -7.09
N SER A 78 12.44 -7.72 -5.99
CA SER A 78 12.93 -9.08 -5.85
C SER A 78 11.81 -10.12 -6.00
N ALA A 79 10.67 -9.93 -5.31
CA ALA A 79 9.54 -10.83 -5.42
C ALA A 79 8.86 -10.77 -6.80
N PHE A 80 8.74 -9.59 -7.40
CA PHE A 80 8.13 -9.41 -8.72
C PHE A 80 8.94 -10.13 -9.81
N ILE A 81 10.26 -9.92 -9.88
CA ILE A 81 11.10 -10.54 -10.91
C ILE A 81 11.12 -12.07 -10.81
N GLU A 82 11.08 -12.60 -9.59
CA GLU A 82 10.99 -14.04 -9.35
C GLU A 82 9.63 -14.60 -9.78
N LEU A 83 8.53 -14.00 -9.33
CA LEU A 83 7.17 -14.49 -9.57
C LEU A 83 6.73 -14.40 -11.04
N PHE A 84 7.21 -13.39 -11.77
CA PHE A 84 6.91 -13.22 -13.19
C PHE A 84 7.99 -13.80 -14.12
N GLY A 85 9.07 -14.41 -13.57
CA GLY A 85 10.14 -14.98 -14.37
C GLY A 85 10.98 -13.95 -15.14
N VAL A 86 11.01 -12.70 -14.67
CA VAL A 86 11.93 -11.66 -15.16
C VAL A 86 13.35 -11.96 -14.67
N GLU A 87 13.52 -12.60 -13.50
CA GLU A 87 14.77 -13.17 -13.05
C GLU A 87 15.01 -14.49 -13.80
N GLN A 88 16.15 -14.61 -14.46
CA GLN A 88 16.53 -15.80 -15.24
C GLN A 88 17.89 -16.33 -14.81
N GLU A 89 18.15 -17.62 -15.06
CA GLU A 89 19.47 -18.19 -14.81
C GLU A 89 20.39 -17.97 -16.01
N ASP A 90 21.60 -17.49 -15.75
CA ASP A 90 22.67 -17.41 -16.76
C ASP A 90 23.26 -18.81 -17.06
N ALA A 91 24.17 -18.87 -18.03
CA ALA A 91 24.84 -20.12 -18.41
C ALA A 91 25.67 -20.77 -17.26
N SER A 92 25.90 -20.03 -16.19
CA SER A 92 26.65 -20.50 -14.99
C SER A 92 25.68 -20.88 -13.86
N GLY A 93 24.38 -20.75 -14.04
CA GLY A 93 23.36 -21.02 -13.03
C GLY A 93 23.17 -19.88 -12.03
N ASN A 94 23.67 -18.68 -12.30
CA ASN A 94 23.41 -17.54 -11.45
C ASN A 94 22.09 -16.88 -11.85
N LYS A 95 21.32 -16.46 -10.86
CA LYS A 95 20.11 -15.66 -11.06
C LYS A 95 20.47 -14.25 -11.48
N VAL A 96 19.90 -13.80 -12.58
CA VAL A 96 20.13 -12.48 -13.18
C VAL A 96 18.79 -11.77 -13.38
N ASP A 97 18.69 -10.57 -12.86
CA ASP A 97 17.55 -9.68 -13.10
C ASP A 97 17.61 -9.13 -14.52
N MET A 98 16.66 -9.55 -15.35
CA MET A 98 16.55 -9.18 -16.77
C MET A 98 15.64 -7.96 -16.98
N THR A 99 15.31 -7.21 -15.92
CA THR A 99 14.56 -5.96 -16.08
C THR A 99 15.22 -5.06 -17.11
N THR A 100 14.43 -4.60 -18.10
CA THR A 100 14.94 -3.75 -19.19
C THR A 100 15.69 -2.53 -18.65
N VAL A 101 16.80 -2.19 -19.30
CA VAL A 101 17.60 -1.02 -18.95
C VAL A 101 16.89 0.31 -19.24
N GLU A 102 15.83 0.27 -20.05
CA GLU A 102 14.98 1.42 -20.36
C GLU A 102 13.92 1.70 -19.27
N ALA A 103 13.83 0.83 -18.25
CA ALA A 103 12.87 1.02 -17.19
C ALA A 103 13.16 2.27 -16.35
N ASN A 104 12.13 3.03 -16.06
CA ASN A 104 12.17 4.12 -15.08
C ASN A 104 12.26 3.53 -13.67
N ILE A 105 13.39 3.72 -13.02
CA ILE A 105 13.65 3.18 -11.67
C ILE A 105 13.12 4.15 -10.60
N SER A 106 12.22 3.65 -9.78
CA SER A 106 11.57 4.38 -8.68
C SER A 106 12.01 3.82 -7.33
N ASN A 107 12.25 4.70 -6.36
CA ASN A 107 12.78 4.35 -5.04
C ASN A 107 11.71 4.16 -3.95
N SER A 108 10.42 4.19 -4.30
CA SER A 108 9.33 3.94 -3.36
C SER A 108 8.04 3.55 -4.07
N THR A 109 7.12 2.91 -3.33
CA THR A 109 5.78 2.55 -3.82
C THR A 109 4.99 3.77 -4.30
N SER A 110 5.03 4.87 -3.56
CA SER A 110 4.31 6.10 -3.90
C SER A 110 4.83 6.77 -5.18
N VAL A 111 6.15 6.69 -5.44
CA VAL A 111 6.74 7.21 -6.68
C VAL A 111 6.31 6.38 -7.89
N VAL A 112 6.26 5.04 -7.76
CA VAL A 112 5.70 4.17 -8.83
C VAL A 112 4.28 4.59 -9.16
N MET A 113 3.40 4.72 -8.15
CA MET A 113 2.01 5.12 -8.34
C MET A 113 1.87 6.49 -9.01
N THR A 114 2.65 7.48 -8.56
CA THR A 114 2.65 8.82 -9.16
C THR A 114 3.11 8.79 -10.62
N THR A 115 4.15 8.00 -10.93
CA THR A 115 4.70 7.89 -12.29
C THR A 115 3.70 7.22 -13.23
N VAL A 116 3.09 6.10 -12.79
CA VAL A 116 2.08 5.38 -13.59
C VAL A 116 0.81 6.22 -13.73
N GLY A 117 0.35 6.85 -12.65
CA GLY A 117 -0.83 7.73 -12.69
C GLY A 117 -0.65 8.97 -13.58
N GLY A 118 0.58 9.42 -13.78
CA GLY A 118 0.92 10.57 -14.62
C GLY A 118 1.21 10.26 -16.09
N ASN A 119 1.26 8.99 -16.50
CA ASN A 119 1.57 8.57 -17.86
C ASN A 119 0.63 7.44 -18.31
N GLU A 120 -0.21 7.70 -19.31
CA GLU A 120 -1.22 6.76 -19.80
C GLU A 120 -0.63 5.47 -20.41
N TYR A 121 0.61 5.52 -20.88
CA TYR A 121 1.33 4.38 -21.47
C TYR A 121 2.21 3.63 -20.48
N ALA A 122 2.17 4.02 -19.19
CA ALA A 122 3.01 3.40 -18.18
C ALA A 122 2.40 2.13 -17.59
N ILE A 123 3.30 1.19 -17.28
CA ILE A 123 3.03 -0.01 -16.49
C ILE A 123 4.02 -0.10 -15.35
N GLY A 124 3.56 -0.52 -14.17
CA GLY A 124 4.41 -0.71 -12.99
C GLY A 124 3.84 -1.79 -12.08
N TYR A 125 4.41 -1.96 -10.92
CA TYR A 125 3.93 -2.90 -9.90
C TYR A 125 4.09 -2.31 -8.50
N ILE A 126 3.14 -2.63 -7.63
CA ILE A 126 3.10 -2.15 -6.25
C ILE A 126 2.58 -3.23 -5.29
N SER A 127 2.72 -2.99 -4.00
CA SER A 127 1.97 -3.69 -2.95
C SER A 127 0.46 -3.50 -3.15
N LEU A 128 -0.31 -4.58 -3.08
CA LEU A 128 -1.77 -4.52 -3.20
C LEU A 128 -2.39 -3.65 -2.11
N GLY A 129 -1.89 -3.73 -0.87
CA GLY A 129 -2.37 -2.88 0.23
C GLY A 129 -2.11 -1.39 0.05
N SER A 130 -1.29 -0.99 -0.93
CA SER A 130 -1.07 0.41 -1.30
C SER A 130 -1.95 0.88 -2.46
N LEU A 131 -2.70 -0.03 -3.11
CA LEU A 131 -3.52 0.30 -4.26
C LEU A 131 -4.64 1.28 -3.89
N ASN A 132 -4.80 2.32 -4.71
CA ASN A 132 -5.88 3.30 -4.59
C ASN A 132 -6.39 3.74 -5.97
N ASP A 133 -7.32 4.67 -6.02
CA ASP A 133 -8.01 5.15 -7.22
C ASP A 133 -7.15 5.99 -8.18
N THR A 134 -5.89 6.28 -7.86
CA THR A 134 -4.99 7.03 -8.75
C THR A 134 -4.41 6.19 -9.89
N VAL A 135 -4.47 4.88 -9.77
CA VAL A 135 -4.01 3.89 -10.76
C VAL A 135 -4.96 2.71 -10.82
N LYS A 136 -4.89 1.92 -11.89
CA LYS A 136 -5.72 0.73 -12.09
C LYS A 136 -4.85 -0.53 -12.01
N ALA A 137 -5.24 -1.50 -11.18
CA ALA A 137 -4.68 -2.84 -11.23
C ALA A 137 -5.23 -3.59 -12.45
N VAL A 138 -4.37 -4.36 -13.11
CA VAL A 138 -4.77 -5.29 -14.17
C VAL A 138 -4.92 -6.71 -13.61
N GLN A 139 -5.81 -7.47 -14.20
CA GLN A 139 -5.91 -8.90 -13.92
C GLN A 139 -4.66 -9.63 -14.42
N ILE A 140 -4.27 -10.67 -13.71
CA ILE A 140 -3.23 -11.59 -14.18
C ILE A 140 -3.89 -12.96 -14.42
N GLU A 141 -3.74 -13.47 -15.66
CA GLU A 141 -4.40 -14.70 -16.11
C GLU A 141 -5.94 -14.67 -15.89
N GLY A 142 -6.56 -13.48 -16.02
CA GLY A 142 -7.98 -13.27 -15.81
C GLY A 142 -8.42 -13.22 -14.35
N VAL A 143 -7.48 -13.14 -13.41
CA VAL A 143 -7.76 -13.11 -11.97
C VAL A 143 -7.40 -11.73 -11.40
N ASP A 144 -8.33 -11.12 -10.66
CA ASP A 144 -8.13 -9.86 -9.99
C ASP A 144 -7.16 -9.99 -8.80
N ALA A 145 -6.29 -8.99 -8.63
CA ALA A 145 -5.45 -8.85 -7.46
C ALA A 145 -6.32 -8.42 -6.25
N THR A 146 -6.84 -9.39 -5.51
CA THR A 146 -7.65 -9.16 -4.30
C THR A 146 -7.19 -10.02 -3.14
N VAL A 147 -7.46 -9.56 -1.92
CA VAL A 147 -7.17 -10.33 -0.69
C VAL A 147 -7.82 -11.71 -0.75
N GLU A 148 -9.07 -11.80 -1.25
CA GLU A 148 -9.80 -13.06 -1.37
C GLU A 148 -9.12 -14.03 -2.35
N ASN A 149 -8.74 -13.54 -3.54
CA ASN A 149 -8.10 -14.35 -4.56
C ASN A 149 -6.69 -14.82 -4.15
N ILE A 150 -5.99 -14.04 -3.33
CA ILE A 150 -4.71 -14.47 -2.76
C ILE A 150 -4.94 -15.55 -1.70
N LYS A 151 -5.89 -15.34 -0.80
CA LYS A 151 -6.23 -16.33 0.27
C LYS A 151 -6.66 -17.67 -0.28
N ASN A 152 -7.43 -17.70 -1.36
CA ASN A 152 -7.89 -18.95 -2.00
C ASN A 152 -6.90 -19.53 -3.00
N GLY A 153 -5.76 -18.84 -3.25
CA GLY A 153 -4.68 -19.29 -4.14
C GLY A 153 -4.94 -19.08 -5.63
N SER A 154 -6.05 -18.43 -6.03
CA SER A 154 -6.32 -18.14 -7.45
C SER A 154 -5.43 -17.03 -7.99
N TYR A 155 -5.03 -16.04 -7.17
CA TYR A 155 -4.03 -15.05 -7.50
C TYR A 155 -2.71 -15.42 -6.82
N ALA A 156 -1.75 -15.93 -7.61
CA ALA A 156 -0.51 -16.49 -7.08
C ALA A 156 0.59 -15.44 -6.79
N VAL A 157 0.40 -14.19 -7.25
CA VAL A 157 1.42 -13.13 -7.13
C VAL A 157 1.36 -12.49 -5.75
N SER A 158 1.94 -13.18 -4.77
CA SER A 158 1.97 -12.74 -3.37
C SER A 158 3.29 -13.07 -2.69
N ARG A 159 3.54 -12.40 -1.57
CA ARG A 159 4.80 -12.48 -0.82
C ARG A 159 4.60 -12.18 0.66
N PRO A 160 5.50 -12.62 1.53
CA PRO A 160 5.47 -12.24 2.94
C PRO A 160 5.95 -10.80 3.14
N PHE A 161 5.31 -10.09 4.07
CA PHE A 161 5.88 -8.95 4.75
C PHE A 161 6.55 -9.43 6.03
N ASN A 162 7.84 -9.16 6.14
CA ASN A 162 8.66 -9.54 7.27
C ASN A 162 9.11 -8.32 8.06
N ILE A 163 9.13 -8.47 9.36
CA ILE A 163 10.05 -7.72 10.20
C ILE A 163 11.24 -8.61 10.57
N ALA A 164 12.36 -7.99 10.80
CA ALA A 164 13.58 -8.70 11.22
C ALA A 164 14.18 -8.02 12.44
N THR A 165 14.55 -8.82 13.41
CA THR A 165 15.11 -8.38 14.67
C THR A 165 16.43 -9.09 14.93
N LYS A 166 17.27 -8.45 15.76
CA LYS A 166 18.52 -9.05 16.24
C LYS A 166 18.38 -9.44 17.70
N GLU A 167 19.21 -10.34 18.16
CA GLU A 167 19.27 -10.72 19.57
C GLU A 167 19.53 -9.49 20.46
N GLY A 168 18.86 -9.42 21.61
CA GLY A 168 19.03 -8.34 22.57
C GLY A 168 18.09 -7.13 22.36
N LEU A 169 16.91 -7.37 21.76
CA LEU A 169 15.87 -6.32 21.68
C LEU A 169 15.61 -5.67 23.06
N SER A 170 15.33 -4.36 23.02
CA SER A 170 14.80 -3.65 24.18
C SER A 170 13.40 -4.19 24.56
N GLU A 171 13.00 -4.01 25.83
CA GLU A 171 11.67 -4.44 26.28
C GLU A 171 10.56 -3.81 25.45
N VAL A 172 10.68 -2.53 25.08
CA VAL A 172 9.68 -1.82 24.27
C VAL A 172 9.64 -2.33 22.84
N ALA A 173 10.77 -2.69 22.25
CA ALA A 173 10.79 -3.26 20.90
C ALA A 173 10.19 -4.68 20.88
N ALA A 174 10.50 -5.50 21.89
CA ALA A 174 9.91 -6.82 22.02
C ALA A 174 8.39 -6.75 22.26
N ASP A 175 7.93 -5.81 23.07
CA ASP A 175 6.51 -5.57 23.35
C ASP A 175 5.76 -5.07 22.10
N PHE A 176 6.39 -4.21 21.30
CA PHE A 176 5.84 -3.78 20.02
C PHE A 176 5.70 -4.95 19.01
N VAL A 177 6.71 -5.84 18.92
CA VAL A 177 6.60 -7.07 18.11
C VAL A 177 5.44 -7.95 18.61
N ALA A 178 5.28 -8.10 19.92
CA ALA A 178 4.16 -8.85 20.48
C ALA A 178 2.80 -8.19 20.15
N TYR A 179 2.72 -6.86 20.14
CA TYR A 179 1.52 -6.14 19.70
C TYR A 179 1.21 -6.40 18.22
N ILE A 180 2.20 -6.31 17.34
CA ILE A 180 2.01 -6.58 15.90
C ILE A 180 1.39 -7.97 15.67
N MET A 181 1.82 -8.96 16.44
CA MET A 181 1.36 -10.35 16.32
C MET A 181 0.12 -10.68 17.16
N SER A 182 -0.42 -9.70 17.90
CA SER A 182 -1.66 -9.86 18.69
C SER A 182 -2.92 -9.76 17.82
N ALA A 183 -4.07 -10.09 18.40
CA ALA A 183 -5.36 -9.94 17.75
C ALA A 183 -5.61 -8.50 17.28
N GLU A 184 -5.24 -7.51 18.09
CA GLU A 184 -5.37 -6.08 17.77
C GLU A 184 -4.45 -5.67 16.61
N GLY A 185 -3.19 -6.10 16.62
CA GLY A 185 -2.24 -5.83 15.54
C GLY A 185 -2.68 -6.50 14.23
N GLN A 186 -3.13 -7.76 14.29
CA GLN A 186 -3.61 -8.49 13.10
C GLN A 186 -4.95 -7.93 12.58
N ALA A 187 -5.79 -7.35 13.43
CA ALA A 187 -6.97 -6.60 13.00
C ALA A 187 -6.57 -5.37 12.15
N ILE A 188 -5.55 -4.61 12.58
CA ILE A 188 -5.01 -3.49 11.80
C ILE A 188 -4.46 -3.97 10.45
N VAL A 189 -3.75 -5.10 10.41
CA VAL A 189 -3.27 -5.71 9.15
C VAL A 189 -4.44 -5.96 8.20
N ALA A 190 -5.52 -6.59 8.69
CA ALA A 190 -6.70 -6.90 7.88
C ALA A 190 -7.45 -5.64 7.40
N GLU A 191 -7.65 -4.65 8.27
CA GLU A 191 -8.35 -3.40 7.97
C GLU A 191 -7.63 -2.55 6.91
N ASN A 192 -6.31 -2.73 6.79
CA ASN A 192 -5.50 -2.03 5.79
C ASN A 192 -5.27 -2.85 4.49
N GLY A 193 -6.08 -3.91 4.26
CA GLY A 193 -6.09 -4.64 3.00
C GLY A 193 -4.97 -5.67 2.84
N TYR A 194 -4.30 -6.05 3.92
CA TYR A 194 -3.31 -7.12 3.94
C TYR A 194 -3.91 -8.43 4.48
N ILE A 195 -3.20 -9.52 4.30
CA ILE A 195 -3.62 -10.85 4.73
C ILE A 195 -2.97 -11.18 6.06
N THR A 196 -3.79 -11.48 7.06
CA THR A 196 -3.35 -11.90 8.39
C THR A 196 -2.57 -13.20 8.35
N VAL A 197 -1.63 -13.37 9.27
CA VAL A 197 -0.79 -14.58 9.41
C VAL A 197 -1.02 -15.30 10.76
N ALA A 198 -1.88 -14.74 11.59
CA ALA A 198 -2.23 -15.28 12.91
C ALA A 198 -3.74 -15.09 13.17
N ASP A 199 -4.56 -15.95 12.54
CA ASP A 199 -6.03 -15.86 12.63
C ASP A 199 -6.55 -16.10 14.06
N ASP A 200 -5.84 -16.91 14.87
CA ASP A 200 -6.15 -17.22 16.27
C ASP A 200 -5.23 -16.46 17.26
N ALA A 201 -4.76 -15.26 16.88
CA ALA A 201 -3.89 -14.49 17.74
C ALA A 201 -4.54 -14.16 19.08
N ALA A 202 -3.79 -14.27 20.16
CA ALA A 202 -4.24 -13.83 21.47
C ALA A 202 -4.37 -12.30 21.53
N ALA A 203 -5.26 -11.82 22.39
CA ALA A 203 -5.34 -10.39 22.68
C ALA A 203 -3.99 -9.87 23.21
N TYR A 204 -3.67 -8.64 22.90
CA TYR A 204 -2.45 -8.00 23.41
C TYR A 204 -2.52 -7.86 24.96
N ALA A 205 -1.48 -8.33 25.61
CA ALA A 205 -1.36 -8.35 27.07
C ALA A 205 0.01 -7.82 27.53
N GLY A 206 0.55 -6.84 26.81
CA GLY A 206 1.85 -6.26 27.10
C GLY A 206 1.90 -5.41 28.35
N SER A 207 3.13 -5.12 28.81
CA SER A 207 3.40 -4.37 30.04
C SER A 207 3.49 -2.87 29.84
N ALA A 208 3.31 -2.39 28.62
CA ALA A 208 3.45 -0.98 28.22
C ALA A 208 4.78 -0.34 28.65
N PRO A 209 5.94 -0.92 28.33
CA PRO A 209 7.25 -0.40 28.71
C PRO A 209 7.53 0.95 28.02
N ALA A 210 8.27 1.82 28.69
CA ALA A 210 8.66 3.09 28.10
C ALA A 210 9.91 2.96 27.23
N GLY A 211 9.99 3.74 26.16
CA GLY A 211 11.18 3.83 25.32
C GLY A 211 10.89 4.22 23.89
N ASN A 212 11.96 4.24 23.09
CA ASN A 212 11.89 4.53 21.67
C ASN A 212 12.25 3.28 20.89
N VAL A 213 11.58 3.06 19.76
CA VAL A 213 11.87 1.98 18.81
C VAL A 213 11.99 2.60 17.42
N VAL A 214 13.10 2.30 16.75
CA VAL A 214 13.32 2.68 15.34
C VAL A 214 13.04 1.47 14.47
N VAL A 215 12.09 1.64 13.57
CA VAL A 215 11.72 0.63 12.56
C VAL A 215 12.10 1.16 11.19
N ALA A 216 12.92 0.43 10.43
CA ALA A 216 13.42 0.94 9.15
C ALA A 216 13.30 -0.08 8.02
N GLY A 217 13.07 0.39 6.79
CA GLY A 217 13.12 -0.47 5.60
C GLY A 217 12.00 -0.26 4.60
N SER A 218 11.49 -1.35 4.06
CA SER A 218 10.61 -1.45 2.91
C SER A 218 9.48 -0.41 2.82
N SER A 219 9.48 0.39 1.76
CA SER A 219 8.42 1.36 1.45
C SER A 219 7.03 0.72 1.22
N SER A 220 6.98 -0.58 0.92
CA SER A 220 5.72 -1.31 0.79
C SER A 220 5.14 -1.74 2.15
N VAL A 221 6.02 -1.96 3.15
CA VAL A 221 5.61 -2.31 4.52
C VAL A 221 5.28 -1.05 5.34
N THR A 222 5.88 0.08 5.00
CA THR A 222 5.73 1.35 5.73
C THR A 222 4.27 1.72 6.03
N PRO A 223 3.30 1.67 5.07
CA PRO A 223 1.94 2.09 5.36
C PRO A 223 1.26 1.28 6.48
N VAL A 224 1.39 -0.04 6.48
CA VAL A 224 0.83 -0.87 7.55
C VAL A 224 1.61 -0.74 8.84
N MET A 225 2.93 -0.56 8.79
CA MET A 225 3.76 -0.37 9.97
C MET A 225 3.42 0.94 10.71
N GLU A 226 3.15 2.02 9.98
CA GLU A 226 2.68 3.28 10.57
C GLU A 226 1.35 3.10 11.30
N LYS A 227 0.41 2.32 10.75
CA LYS A 227 -0.87 2.01 11.41
C LYS A 227 -0.68 1.13 12.65
N LEU A 228 0.23 0.16 12.58
CA LEU A 228 0.59 -0.66 13.73
C LEU A 228 1.26 0.18 14.84
N ALA A 229 2.13 1.12 14.46
CA ALA A 229 2.76 2.06 15.38
C ALA A 229 1.74 3.00 16.05
N GLU A 230 0.81 3.57 15.27
CA GLU A 230 -0.31 4.38 15.78
C GLU A 230 -1.15 3.58 16.78
N GLY A 231 -1.54 2.35 16.42
CA GLY A 231 -2.33 1.46 17.28
C GLY A 231 -1.60 1.08 18.58
N TYR A 232 -0.31 0.76 18.46
CA TYR A 232 0.51 0.45 19.66
C TYR A 232 0.66 1.65 20.59
N GLN A 233 0.95 2.84 20.07
CA GLN A 233 1.08 4.06 20.87
C GLN A 233 -0.23 4.48 21.54
N ALA A 234 -1.38 4.10 20.99
CA ALA A 234 -2.67 4.31 21.62
C ALA A 234 -2.86 3.45 22.89
N VAL A 235 -2.31 2.22 22.93
CA VAL A 235 -2.35 1.33 24.10
C VAL A 235 -1.11 1.46 24.98
N ASN A 236 -0.01 1.96 24.45
CA ASN A 236 1.22 2.24 25.19
C ASN A 236 1.71 3.68 24.94
N PRO A 237 1.16 4.69 25.62
CA PRO A 237 1.57 6.09 25.44
C PRO A 237 2.98 6.41 25.98
N ASN A 238 3.66 5.44 26.61
CA ASN A 238 5.04 5.61 27.09
C ASN A 238 6.07 5.26 26.01
N ALA A 239 5.65 4.69 24.89
CA ALA A 239 6.51 4.33 23.79
C ALA A 239 6.43 5.36 22.64
N THR A 240 7.56 5.52 21.95
CA THR A 240 7.63 6.23 20.67
C THR A 240 8.13 5.25 19.62
N ILE A 241 7.35 5.08 18.55
CA ILE A 241 7.74 4.25 17.40
C ILE A 241 8.05 5.17 16.24
N GLU A 242 9.30 5.15 15.79
CA GLU A 242 9.76 5.91 14.62
C GLU A 242 9.86 4.97 13.42
N VAL A 243 9.10 5.24 12.36
CA VAL A 243 9.11 4.45 11.13
C VAL A 243 9.89 5.20 10.05
N GLN A 244 11.00 4.60 9.60
CA GLN A 244 11.90 5.16 8.59
C GLN A 244 11.77 4.39 7.28
N GLN A 245 11.19 5.03 6.26
CA GLN A 245 11.03 4.42 4.95
C GLN A 245 12.35 4.38 4.17
N SER A 246 12.67 3.21 3.63
CA SER A 246 13.73 2.98 2.65
C SER A 246 13.36 1.77 1.76
N ASP A 247 14.32 0.98 1.35
CA ASP A 247 14.13 -0.33 0.73
C ASP A 247 14.39 -1.48 1.72
N SER A 248 14.02 -2.72 1.32
CA SER A 248 14.16 -3.89 2.18
C SER A 248 15.61 -4.20 2.54
N SER A 249 16.54 -4.11 1.58
CA SER A 249 17.96 -4.43 1.82
C SER A 249 18.60 -3.41 2.76
N THR A 250 18.27 -2.13 2.62
CA THR A 250 18.70 -1.08 3.54
C THR A 250 18.16 -1.32 4.94
N GLY A 251 16.88 -1.66 5.10
CA GLY A 251 16.30 -1.97 6.41
C GLY A 251 16.97 -3.17 7.08
N MET A 252 17.24 -4.24 6.32
CA MET A 252 17.95 -5.41 6.85
C MET A 252 19.39 -5.08 7.28
N ASN A 253 20.12 -4.28 6.49
CA ASN A 253 21.46 -3.83 6.84
C ASN A 253 21.45 -2.99 8.11
N MET A 254 20.51 -2.04 8.24
CA MET A 254 20.35 -1.23 9.44
C MET A 254 20.09 -2.08 10.69
N ALA A 255 19.26 -3.12 10.59
CA ALA A 255 18.99 -4.04 11.68
C ALA A 255 20.22 -4.88 12.03
N MET A 256 20.99 -5.38 11.03
CA MET A 256 22.25 -6.09 11.27
C MET A 256 23.30 -5.23 11.97
N GLU A 257 23.39 -3.95 11.58
CA GLU A 257 24.32 -2.97 12.16
C GLU A 257 23.86 -2.43 13.51
N GLY A 258 22.58 -2.64 13.89
CA GLY A 258 21.99 -2.12 15.11
C GLY A 258 21.72 -0.62 15.05
N THR A 259 21.57 -0.05 13.84
CA THR A 259 21.18 1.37 13.64
C THR A 259 19.66 1.55 13.61
N CYS A 260 18.89 0.46 13.51
CA CYS A 260 17.47 0.38 13.89
C CYS A 260 17.23 -0.85 14.75
N ASP A 261 16.11 -0.87 15.48
CA ASP A 261 15.71 -1.99 16.33
C ASP A 261 15.02 -3.09 15.54
N ILE A 262 14.25 -2.71 14.52
CA ILE A 262 13.44 -3.60 13.69
C ILE A 262 13.62 -3.23 12.22
N GLY A 263 14.06 -4.18 11.42
CA GLY A 263 14.10 -4.02 9.96
C GLY A 263 12.79 -4.46 9.31
N MET A 264 12.40 -3.83 8.20
CA MET A 264 11.21 -4.20 7.41
C MET A 264 11.59 -4.71 6.02
N ALA A 265 11.05 -5.86 5.61
CA ALA A 265 11.23 -6.40 4.27
C ALA A 265 9.92 -6.87 3.65
N SER A 266 9.72 -6.58 2.37
CA SER A 266 8.60 -7.07 1.56
C SER A 266 8.99 -8.27 0.69
N ARG A 267 9.77 -9.17 1.26
CA ARG A 267 10.25 -10.45 0.75
C ARG A 267 10.71 -11.33 1.91
N ALA A 268 10.99 -12.59 1.63
CA ALA A 268 11.74 -13.41 2.57
C ALA A 268 13.16 -12.82 2.80
N LEU A 269 13.73 -13.08 3.96
CA LEU A 269 15.12 -12.71 4.23
C LEU A 269 16.06 -13.54 3.38
N LYS A 270 17.16 -12.93 2.96
CA LYS A 270 18.26 -13.61 2.26
C LYS A 270 19.09 -14.44 3.26
N ASP A 271 19.75 -15.50 2.77
CA ASP A 271 20.62 -16.31 3.60
C ASP A 271 21.68 -15.47 4.31
N SER A 272 22.28 -14.49 3.62
CA SER A 272 23.25 -13.57 4.21
C SER A 272 22.71 -12.71 5.36
N GLU A 273 21.40 -12.40 5.34
CA GLU A 273 20.72 -11.63 6.39
C GLU A 273 20.46 -12.52 7.62
N LEU A 274 20.09 -13.78 7.38
CA LEU A 274 19.93 -14.81 8.43
C LEU A 274 21.29 -15.14 9.08
N GLU A 275 22.34 -15.35 8.27
CA GLU A 275 23.71 -15.56 8.73
C GLU A 275 24.26 -14.32 9.48
N GLY A 276 23.78 -13.12 9.13
CA GLY A 276 24.05 -11.85 9.82
C GLY A 276 23.38 -11.75 11.21
N GLY A 277 22.63 -12.77 11.62
CA GLY A 277 21.98 -12.89 12.93
C GLY A 277 20.60 -12.26 13.00
N LEU A 278 19.95 -11.98 11.86
CA LEU A 278 18.57 -11.53 11.85
C LEU A 278 17.59 -12.69 12.04
N THR A 279 16.58 -12.47 12.86
CA THR A 279 15.46 -13.39 13.04
C THR A 279 14.21 -12.79 12.36
N PRO A 280 13.66 -13.47 11.33
CA PRO A 280 12.48 -13.00 10.65
C PRO A 280 11.20 -13.30 11.43
N THR A 281 10.22 -12.40 11.32
CA THR A 281 8.83 -12.62 11.73
C THR A 281 7.93 -12.18 10.60
N VAL A 282 7.15 -13.09 10.02
CA VAL A 282 6.14 -12.75 9.02
C VAL A 282 4.98 -12.06 9.75
N ILE A 283 4.67 -10.83 9.35
CA ILE A 283 3.60 -10.03 9.98
C ILE A 283 2.33 -9.95 9.15
N ALA A 284 2.45 -10.17 7.84
CA ALA A 284 1.35 -10.18 6.89
C ALA A 284 1.74 -10.91 5.62
N MET A 285 0.76 -11.35 4.83
CA MET A 285 0.95 -11.65 3.41
C MET A 285 0.40 -10.49 2.58
N ASP A 286 1.07 -10.14 1.48
CA ASP A 286 0.70 -9.05 0.58
C ASP A 286 0.72 -9.51 -0.88
N GLY A 287 -0.24 -9.03 -1.67
CA GLY A 287 -0.24 -9.21 -3.11
C GLY A 287 0.68 -8.21 -3.80
N ILE A 288 1.19 -8.57 -4.97
CA ILE A 288 1.80 -7.61 -5.88
C ILE A 288 0.81 -7.35 -7.02
N ALA A 289 0.31 -6.12 -7.11
CA ALA A 289 -0.57 -5.69 -8.18
C ALA A 289 0.27 -5.10 -9.32
N VAL A 290 0.09 -5.60 -10.54
CA VAL A 290 0.54 -4.91 -11.76
C VAL A 290 -0.44 -3.79 -12.04
N ILE A 291 0.06 -2.58 -12.23
CA ILE A 291 -0.74 -1.37 -12.34
C ILE A 291 -0.47 -0.64 -13.65
N VAL A 292 -1.52 -0.02 -14.18
CA VAL A 292 -1.48 0.88 -15.32
C VAL A 292 -2.22 2.19 -15.00
N ASN A 293 -2.09 3.18 -15.86
CA ASN A 293 -2.88 4.41 -15.74
C ASN A 293 -4.37 4.12 -15.90
N ASN A 294 -5.22 4.90 -15.23
CA ASN A 294 -6.68 4.75 -15.31
C ASN A 294 -7.24 4.90 -16.73
N ALA A 295 -6.58 5.67 -17.60
CA ALA A 295 -6.96 5.84 -19.01
C ALA A 295 -6.54 4.67 -19.90
N SER A 296 -5.61 3.81 -19.47
CA SER A 296 -5.17 2.65 -20.24
C SER A 296 -6.33 1.68 -20.50
N PRO A 297 -6.50 1.15 -21.72
CA PRO A 297 -7.51 0.12 -22.03
C PRO A 297 -7.14 -1.26 -21.51
N VAL A 298 -5.90 -1.46 -21.04
CA VAL A 298 -5.41 -2.76 -20.55
C VAL A 298 -6.15 -3.14 -19.28
N SER A 299 -6.77 -4.32 -19.28
CA SER A 299 -7.51 -4.85 -18.13
C SER A 299 -7.01 -6.22 -17.66
N ASN A 300 -6.31 -6.95 -18.53
CA ASN A 300 -5.78 -8.28 -18.22
C ASN A 300 -4.47 -8.51 -18.97
N LEU A 301 -3.52 -9.14 -18.31
CA LEU A 301 -2.26 -9.60 -18.90
C LEU A 301 -1.98 -11.04 -18.44
N SER A 302 -1.31 -11.81 -19.30
CA SER A 302 -0.73 -13.08 -18.88
C SER A 302 0.60 -12.85 -18.14
N VAL A 303 1.05 -13.83 -17.36
CA VAL A 303 2.38 -13.83 -16.74
C VAL A 303 3.47 -13.62 -17.78
N GLU A 304 3.33 -14.27 -18.95
CA GLU A 304 4.29 -14.15 -20.06
C GLU A 304 4.30 -12.73 -20.67
N GLN A 305 3.14 -12.09 -20.84
CA GLN A 305 3.08 -10.71 -21.33
C GLN A 305 3.74 -9.74 -20.35
N VAL A 306 3.51 -9.89 -19.04
CA VAL A 306 4.20 -9.08 -18.02
C VAL A 306 5.70 -9.31 -18.11
N ARG A 307 6.15 -10.57 -18.19
CA ARG A 307 7.57 -10.90 -18.36
C ARG A 307 8.17 -10.19 -19.58
N SER A 308 7.56 -10.36 -20.75
CA SER A 308 8.05 -9.80 -22.03
C SER A 308 8.13 -8.28 -22.01
N ILE A 309 7.17 -7.60 -21.36
CA ILE A 309 7.20 -6.15 -21.19
C ILE A 309 8.37 -5.75 -20.28
N PHE A 310 8.51 -6.38 -19.12
CA PHE A 310 9.53 -5.99 -18.16
C PHE A 310 10.96 -6.41 -18.55
N THR A 311 11.12 -7.38 -19.45
CA THR A 311 12.42 -7.72 -20.07
C THR A 311 12.74 -6.84 -21.28
N GLY A 312 11.76 -6.09 -21.81
CA GLY A 312 11.91 -5.27 -23.04
C GLY A 312 11.84 -6.07 -24.32
N GLU A 313 11.34 -7.30 -24.28
CA GLU A 313 11.03 -8.11 -25.48
C GLU A 313 9.83 -7.54 -26.24
N VAL A 314 8.88 -6.93 -25.51
CA VAL A 314 7.72 -6.18 -26.00
C VAL A 314 7.89 -4.73 -25.61
N THR A 315 7.77 -3.82 -26.56
CA THR A 315 8.04 -2.39 -26.37
C THR A 315 6.89 -1.47 -26.73
N GLU A 316 5.89 -1.94 -27.46
CA GLU A 316 4.72 -1.19 -27.86
C GLU A 316 3.42 -1.86 -27.40
N TRP A 317 2.42 -1.04 -27.05
CA TRP A 317 1.12 -1.57 -26.63
C TRP A 317 0.37 -2.33 -27.75
N SER A 318 0.67 -2.05 -29.03
CA SER A 318 0.10 -2.75 -30.17
C SER A 318 0.48 -4.24 -30.20
N GLU A 319 1.61 -4.62 -29.65
CA GLU A 319 2.06 -6.02 -29.53
C GLU A 319 1.25 -6.82 -28.50
N ILE A 320 0.57 -6.12 -27.57
CA ILE A 320 -0.27 -6.72 -26.52
C ILE A 320 -1.75 -6.66 -26.86
N LEU A 321 -2.21 -5.54 -27.42
CA LEU A 321 -3.64 -5.25 -27.64
C LEU A 321 -4.11 -5.60 -29.06
N GLY A 322 -3.20 -5.73 -30.01
CA GLY A 322 -3.48 -6.10 -31.40
C GLY A 322 -3.89 -4.92 -32.28
#